data_66bbd5e914133bb86c948d8b76236ac4
#
_entry.id   66bbd5e914133bb86c948d8b76236ac4
#
_cell.length_a   1.000
_cell.length_b   1.000
_cell.length_c   1.000
_cell.angle_alpha   90.00
_cell.angle_beta   90.00
_cell.angle_gamma   90.00
#
_symmetry.space_group_name_H-M   'P 1'
#
loop_
_entity.id
_entity.type
_entity.pdbx_description
1 polymer ?
#
loop_
_entity_poly.entity_id
_entity_poly.type
_entity_poly.pdbx_seq_one_letter_code
_entity_poly.pdbx_strand_id
1 'polypeptide(L)'
;DIMDLKMTGDIFTKGSWRLSGLTNYNKRYKYSGTLQADYQVTKTGDKGMPDYAVAKDFKIVWNHRQDAKASPNSTFSASVNFSTSSYERSNINNLYNSQLLTQNTKTSSISYSRSFPDIGLTLSGTTNIAQTMRDSSIAVTLPDLNISLSRLFPFKRKKAAGEERWYEKISLSYTGRLTNSIRTKDDRLFKAGLSEWENAMNHNIPISATFTLFKYLQVNPSVNYTERWYTRKVNQQYNEETHRLEALPGDTINGFYRVSNYSASLSLSTKLYGMYKPLFMKKKEIQIRHVFTPQVSLSGAPGFSKYWEEYTDYNGDTQYYSPFTGQPYGVPSREGSGTVSFSIANNLEMKYYDAKEDTVKKVSLIDDLSANMSYNMAAKERPWSDLSINLRLKLTKSYTFNMNASFATYAYTFDKSGNVVTGNRTEWSYGRFGRFQGYGSSFNYTFNNDTWKKWFGPREDEDKDKKKPEGDDEDSEGSEEDGTVTKKVENAQADSDGYQVFKMPWSLSFSYSFNIREDRTKPINRHSMRYPYTYTHNINANGNVKISNNWSLSFNSGYDFQAKEITQTSCTISRDLHCFNLSASLSPFGRWRYYNVTIRANASILQDLKYEQRSQTQSNIQWY
;
A
#
# COMPACT_ATOMS: atom_id res chain seq x y z
N ASP A 1 -1.19 -38.05 -6.75
CA ASP A 1 -0.39 -37.94 -5.52
C ASP A 1 -0.70 -36.61 -4.86
N ILE A 2 -0.85 -36.65 -3.52
CA ILE A 2 -1.22 -35.45 -2.74
C ILE A 2 0.04 -34.73 -2.23
N MET A 3 1.16 -35.44 -2.14
CA MET A 3 2.38 -34.95 -1.49
C MET A 3 3.61 -35.59 -2.14
N ASP A 4 4.66 -34.81 -2.34
CA ASP A 4 6.01 -35.26 -2.67
C ASP A 4 6.98 -34.95 -1.53
N LEU A 5 8.13 -35.62 -1.51
CA LEU A 5 9.22 -35.33 -0.57
C LEU A 5 10.56 -35.46 -1.29
N LYS A 6 11.33 -34.38 -1.27
CA LYS A 6 12.70 -34.34 -1.77
C LYS A 6 13.64 -34.08 -0.61
N MET A 7 14.58 -34.98 -0.38
CA MET A 7 15.66 -34.79 0.60
C MET A 7 16.98 -34.57 -0.13
N THR A 8 17.74 -33.60 0.31
CA THR A 8 19.05 -33.25 -0.25
C THR A 8 20.06 -33.13 0.89
N GLY A 9 21.19 -33.79 0.73
CA GLY A 9 22.33 -33.71 1.67
C GLY A 9 23.55 -33.14 0.95
N ASP A 10 24.16 -32.10 1.52
CA ASP A 10 25.41 -31.50 1.03
C ASP A 10 26.49 -31.76 2.04
N ILE A 11 27.69 -32.21 1.58
CA ILE A 11 28.88 -32.43 2.41
C ILE A 11 30.02 -31.66 1.75
N PHE A 12 30.74 -30.91 2.56
CA PHE A 12 31.84 -30.05 2.13
C PHE A 12 33.17 -30.56 2.68
N THR A 13 34.26 -30.32 1.96
CA THR A 13 35.60 -30.88 2.24
C THR A 13 36.15 -30.56 3.62
N LYS A 14 35.78 -29.41 4.22
CA LYS A 14 36.18 -29.05 5.61
C LYS A 14 35.28 -29.62 6.71
N GLY A 15 34.40 -30.57 6.36
CA GLY A 15 33.49 -31.23 7.29
C GLY A 15 32.24 -30.41 7.67
N SER A 16 31.94 -29.36 6.94
CA SER A 16 30.60 -28.72 6.95
C SER A 16 29.59 -29.60 6.24
N TRP A 17 28.34 -29.57 6.68
CA TRP A 17 27.27 -30.34 6.03
C TRP A 17 25.92 -29.64 6.15
N ARG A 18 25.01 -29.95 5.25
CA ARG A 18 23.65 -29.47 5.26
C ARG A 18 22.69 -30.62 4.90
N LEU A 19 21.55 -30.63 5.57
CA LEU A 19 20.42 -31.47 5.24
C LEU A 19 19.22 -30.56 4.93
N SER A 20 18.58 -30.80 3.79
CA SER A 20 17.40 -30.05 3.33
C SER A 20 16.28 -31.01 2.97
N GLY A 21 15.10 -30.77 3.49
CA GLY A 21 13.86 -31.47 3.11
C GLY A 21 12.88 -30.49 2.48
N LEU A 22 12.42 -30.78 1.29
CA LEU A 22 11.39 -30.01 0.59
C LEU A 22 10.19 -30.93 0.28
N THR A 23 9.01 -30.50 0.64
CA THR A 23 7.76 -31.19 0.30
C THR A 23 6.79 -30.19 -0.31
N ASN A 24 6.18 -30.59 -1.43
CA ASN A 24 5.04 -29.91 -2.02
C ASN A 24 3.81 -30.79 -1.79
N TYR A 25 2.73 -30.16 -1.39
CA TYR A 25 1.47 -30.86 -1.20
C TYR A 25 0.32 -30.08 -1.84
N ASN A 26 -0.57 -30.81 -2.50
CA ASN A 26 -1.72 -30.22 -3.16
C ASN A 26 -2.92 -31.18 -3.12
N LYS A 27 -3.99 -30.73 -2.49
CA LYS A 27 -5.27 -31.43 -2.53
C LYS A 27 -6.29 -30.57 -3.26
N ARG A 28 -6.62 -30.96 -4.47
CA ARG A 28 -7.53 -30.21 -5.37
C ARG A 28 -8.80 -29.78 -4.63
N TYR A 29 -9.14 -28.50 -4.78
CA TYR A 29 -10.29 -27.81 -4.13
C TYR A 29 -10.23 -27.75 -2.60
N LYS A 30 -9.10 -28.07 -1.96
CA LYS A 30 -8.96 -27.99 -0.51
C LYS A 30 -7.80 -27.10 -0.08
N TYR A 31 -6.58 -27.45 -0.47
CA TYR A 31 -5.39 -26.69 -0.08
C TYR A 31 -4.19 -27.03 -0.95
N SER A 32 -3.24 -26.14 -1.00
CA SER A 32 -1.91 -26.34 -1.58
C SER A 32 -0.85 -25.69 -0.71
N GLY A 33 0.38 -26.18 -0.82
CA GLY A 33 1.48 -25.57 -0.08
C GLY A 33 2.81 -26.24 -0.34
N THR A 34 3.85 -25.59 0.20
CA THR A 34 5.24 -26.06 0.20
C THR A 34 5.81 -25.93 1.59
N LEU A 35 6.55 -26.91 2.03
CA LEU A 35 7.31 -26.86 3.28
C LEU A 35 8.75 -27.25 2.98
N GLN A 36 9.68 -26.38 3.34
CA GLN A 36 11.12 -26.62 3.30
C GLN A 36 11.68 -26.48 4.71
N ALA A 37 12.50 -27.42 5.10
CA ALA A 37 13.25 -27.39 6.35
C ALA A 37 14.71 -27.69 6.07
N ASP A 38 15.58 -26.78 6.45
CA ASP A 38 17.02 -26.91 6.27
C ASP A 38 17.72 -26.88 7.63
N TYR A 39 18.72 -27.73 7.79
CA TYR A 39 19.64 -27.67 8.91
C TYR A 39 21.07 -27.76 8.39
N GLN A 40 21.95 -26.89 8.87
CA GLN A 40 23.34 -26.85 8.44
C GLN A 40 24.30 -26.69 9.62
N VAL A 41 25.46 -27.30 9.47
CA VAL A 41 26.61 -27.12 10.36
C VAL A 41 27.75 -26.62 9.49
N THR A 42 28.16 -25.37 9.70
CA THR A 42 29.24 -24.74 8.94
C THR A 42 30.46 -24.60 9.83
N LYS A 43 31.58 -25.15 9.38
CA LYS A 43 32.89 -25.04 10.02
C LYS A 43 33.77 -24.11 9.20
N THR A 44 34.31 -23.09 9.84
CA THR A 44 35.26 -22.12 9.25
C THR A 44 36.58 -22.22 9.94
N GLY A 45 37.67 -21.96 9.23
CA GLY A 45 39.05 -22.13 9.76
C GLY A 45 39.44 -23.58 9.88
N ASP A 46 40.65 -23.82 10.40
CA ASP A 46 41.19 -25.15 10.67
C ASP A 46 41.21 -25.42 12.18
N LYS A 47 40.88 -26.67 12.56
CA LYS A 47 40.77 -27.06 13.96
C LYS A 47 42.09 -26.80 14.71
N GLY A 48 42.01 -25.99 15.76
CA GLY A 48 43.17 -25.57 16.54
C GLY A 48 43.72 -24.19 16.20
N MET A 49 43.22 -23.54 15.15
CA MET A 49 43.56 -22.15 14.81
C MET A 49 42.58 -21.16 15.46
N PRO A 50 43.00 -19.90 15.69
CA PRO A 50 42.16 -18.87 16.32
C PRO A 50 40.89 -18.51 15.53
N ASP A 51 40.88 -18.77 14.23
CA ASP A 51 39.74 -18.51 13.30
C ASP A 51 38.78 -19.70 13.20
N TYR A 52 38.99 -20.79 13.95
CA TYR A 52 38.08 -21.92 13.94
C TYR A 52 36.76 -21.58 14.61
N ALA A 53 35.68 -21.67 13.85
CA ALA A 53 34.32 -21.47 14.35
C ALA A 53 33.37 -22.53 13.81
N VAL A 54 32.36 -22.86 14.57
CA VAL A 54 31.29 -23.79 14.19
C VAL A 54 29.95 -23.08 14.35
N ALA A 55 29.26 -22.84 13.24
CA ALA A 55 27.91 -22.33 13.24
C ALA A 55 26.90 -23.47 12.99
N LYS A 56 25.83 -23.48 13.76
CA LYS A 56 24.70 -24.41 13.61
C LYS A 56 23.48 -23.59 13.32
N ASP A 57 22.93 -23.73 12.12
CA ASP A 57 21.87 -22.91 11.61
C ASP A 57 20.73 -23.75 11.08
N PHE A 58 19.53 -23.20 11.15
CA PHE A 58 18.35 -23.80 10.56
C PHE A 58 17.53 -22.76 9.81
N LYS A 59 16.71 -23.24 8.87
CA LYS A 59 15.73 -22.43 8.13
C LYS A 59 14.46 -23.23 7.88
N ILE A 60 13.32 -22.61 8.08
CA ILE A 60 12.01 -23.16 7.78
C ILE A 60 11.29 -22.18 6.86
N VAL A 61 10.88 -22.67 5.71
CA VAL A 61 10.00 -21.94 4.77
C VAL A 61 8.73 -22.76 4.61
N TRP A 62 7.59 -22.18 4.98
CA TRP A 62 6.31 -22.84 4.83
C TRP A 62 5.31 -21.89 4.18
N ASN A 63 4.83 -22.28 3.02
CA ASN A 63 3.76 -21.59 2.33
C ASN A 63 2.56 -22.52 2.26
N HIS A 64 1.42 -22.07 2.76
CA HIS A 64 0.17 -22.80 2.73
C HIS A 64 -0.96 -21.88 2.31
N ARG A 65 -1.80 -22.35 1.43
CA ARG A 65 -3.01 -21.67 0.99
C ARG A 65 -4.19 -22.63 0.97
N GLN A 66 -5.23 -22.30 1.67
CA GLN A 66 -6.52 -22.97 1.57
C GLN A 66 -7.23 -22.51 0.30
N ASP A 67 -7.83 -23.44 -0.44
CA ASP A 67 -8.68 -23.12 -1.60
C ASP A 67 -10.01 -22.53 -1.12
N ALA A 68 -10.49 -21.48 -1.77
CA ALA A 68 -11.76 -20.82 -1.44
C ALA A 68 -12.96 -21.78 -1.53
N LYS A 69 -12.88 -22.83 -2.35
CA LYS A 69 -13.90 -23.88 -2.48
C LYS A 69 -13.93 -24.85 -1.30
N ALA A 70 -12.87 -24.89 -0.49
CA ALA A 70 -12.81 -25.79 0.68
C ALA A 70 -13.78 -25.36 1.78
N SER A 71 -13.94 -24.07 1.96
CA SER A 71 -14.91 -23.46 2.89
C SER A 71 -15.21 -22.03 2.45
N PRO A 72 -16.47 -21.69 2.15
CA PRO A 72 -16.84 -20.34 1.76
C PRO A 72 -16.70 -19.32 2.89
N ASN A 73 -16.73 -19.78 4.14
CA ASN A 73 -16.78 -18.93 5.34
C ASN A 73 -15.48 -18.94 6.15
N SER A 74 -14.45 -19.67 5.73
CA SER A 74 -13.16 -19.68 6.42
C SER A 74 -12.00 -19.69 5.45
N THR A 75 -10.93 -18.98 5.82
CA THR A 75 -9.68 -18.96 5.06
C THR A 75 -8.51 -19.22 6.01
N PHE A 76 -7.59 -20.05 5.56
CA PHE A 76 -6.32 -20.28 6.25
C PHE A 76 -5.17 -20.10 5.27
N SER A 77 -4.19 -19.30 5.67
CA SER A 77 -2.96 -19.10 4.90
C SER A 77 -1.76 -18.98 5.83
N ALA A 78 -0.62 -19.48 5.36
CA ALA A 78 0.65 -19.34 6.04
C ALA A 78 1.75 -18.99 5.03
N SER A 79 2.58 -18.02 5.39
CA SER A 79 3.80 -17.66 4.69
C SER A 79 4.89 -17.48 5.72
N VAL A 80 5.61 -18.53 6.01
CA VAL A 80 6.65 -18.58 7.04
C VAL A 80 8.01 -18.61 6.36
N ASN A 81 8.90 -17.70 6.75
CA ASN A 81 10.30 -17.68 6.37
C ASN A 81 11.12 -17.36 7.61
N PHE A 82 11.39 -18.38 8.39
CA PHE A 82 12.05 -18.30 9.67
C PHE A 82 13.43 -18.97 9.64
N SER A 83 14.46 -18.32 10.12
CA SER A 83 15.80 -18.89 10.17
C SER A 83 16.63 -18.29 11.30
N THR A 84 17.73 -18.95 11.67
CA THR A 84 18.76 -18.30 12.49
C THR A 84 19.33 -17.08 11.75
N SER A 85 19.74 -16.06 12.49
CA SER A 85 20.24 -14.78 11.93
C SER A 85 21.53 -14.95 11.10
N SER A 86 22.30 -15.99 11.37
CA SER A 86 23.54 -16.34 10.66
C SER A 86 23.33 -17.22 9.43
N TYR A 87 22.15 -17.86 9.27
CA TYR A 87 21.91 -18.88 8.25
C TYR A 87 22.36 -18.47 6.84
N GLU A 88 21.92 -17.30 6.37
CA GLU A 88 22.22 -16.87 5.00
C GLU A 88 23.70 -16.54 4.79
N ARG A 89 24.38 -16.08 5.84
CA ARG A 89 25.82 -15.74 5.81
C ARG A 89 26.70 -16.97 5.94
N SER A 90 26.26 -17.97 6.70
CA SER A 90 27.00 -19.21 6.91
C SER A 90 26.74 -20.26 5.82
N ASN A 91 25.69 -20.07 5.00
CA ASN A 91 25.34 -21.00 3.93
C ASN A 91 26.27 -20.81 2.72
N ILE A 92 27.13 -21.81 2.49
CA ILE A 92 28.13 -21.80 1.42
C ILE A 92 27.47 -21.63 0.03
N ASN A 93 26.27 -22.17 -0.18
CA ASN A 93 25.54 -22.04 -1.46
C ASN A 93 25.02 -20.61 -1.71
N ASN A 94 24.97 -19.75 -0.69
CA ASN A 94 24.51 -18.36 -0.80
C ASN A 94 25.65 -17.38 -1.04
N LEU A 95 26.92 -17.79 -0.99
CA LEU A 95 28.10 -16.91 -1.13
C LEU A 95 28.06 -16.05 -2.41
N TYR A 96 27.43 -16.54 -3.47
CA TYR A 96 27.30 -15.83 -4.74
C TYR A 96 25.93 -15.17 -4.94
N ASN A 97 25.06 -15.20 -3.95
CA ASN A 97 23.74 -14.57 -4.02
C ASN A 97 23.68 -13.31 -3.14
N SER A 98 24.10 -12.18 -3.72
CA SER A 98 24.12 -10.91 -3.01
C SER A 98 22.75 -10.48 -2.48
N GLN A 99 21.67 -10.86 -3.13
CA GLN A 99 20.30 -10.53 -2.70
C GLN A 99 19.94 -11.23 -1.38
N LEU A 100 20.32 -12.50 -1.21
CA LEU A 100 20.10 -13.23 0.04
C LEU A 100 21.06 -12.77 1.14
N LEU A 101 22.32 -12.48 0.80
CA LEU A 101 23.31 -11.98 1.76
C LEU A 101 23.00 -10.58 2.29
N THR A 102 22.34 -9.74 1.49
CA THR A 102 21.94 -8.38 1.88
C THR A 102 20.54 -8.31 2.47
N GLN A 103 19.79 -9.40 2.47
CA GLN A 103 18.45 -9.45 3.07
C GLN A 103 18.54 -9.25 4.59
N ASN A 104 18.19 -8.05 5.04
CA ASN A 104 18.27 -7.70 6.46
C ASN A 104 17.00 -8.09 7.24
N THR A 105 15.85 -8.20 6.59
CA THR A 105 14.57 -8.48 7.23
C THR A 105 13.92 -9.71 6.64
N LYS A 106 13.38 -10.58 7.50
CA LYS A 106 12.51 -11.71 7.14
C LYS A 106 11.20 -11.56 7.87
N THR A 107 10.12 -11.81 7.18
CA THR A 107 8.77 -11.75 7.75
C THR A 107 8.07 -13.08 7.57
N SER A 108 7.36 -13.49 8.61
CA SER A 108 6.51 -14.68 8.59
C SER A 108 5.12 -14.30 9.07
N SER A 109 4.11 -14.82 8.42
CA SER A 109 2.72 -14.63 8.84
C SER A 109 1.91 -15.91 8.70
N ILE A 110 1.06 -16.16 9.68
CA ILE A 110 0.05 -17.21 9.65
C ILE A 110 -1.27 -16.54 9.95
N SER A 111 -2.26 -16.70 9.10
CA SER A 111 -3.57 -16.09 9.25
C SER A 111 -4.69 -17.11 9.12
N TYR A 112 -5.67 -16.97 10.00
CA TYR A 112 -6.94 -17.67 9.95
C TYR A 112 -8.07 -16.67 10.07
N SER A 113 -9.05 -16.75 9.19
CA SER A 113 -10.26 -15.93 9.26
C SER A 113 -11.50 -16.79 9.11
N ARG A 114 -12.53 -16.45 9.88
CA ARG A 114 -13.84 -17.08 9.80
C ARG A 114 -14.95 -16.03 9.84
N SER A 115 -15.81 -16.08 8.86
CA SER A 115 -16.99 -15.23 8.76
C SER A 115 -18.24 -16.00 9.18
N PHE A 116 -19.14 -15.32 9.87
CA PHE A 116 -20.47 -15.80 10.26
C PHE A 116 -21.51 -14.87 9.63
N PRO A 117 -21.91 -15.14 8.37
CA PRO A 117 -22.76 -14.23 7.59
C PRO A 117 -24.10 -13.92 8.26
N ASP A 118 -24.68 -14.90 8.95
CA ASP A 118 -26.02 -14.77 9.58
C ASP A 118 -26.08 -13.66 10.63
N ILE A 119 -24.96 -13.44 11.33
CA ILE A 119 -24.84 -12.39 12.37
C ILE A 119 -23.91 -11.24 11.96
N GLY A 120 -23.35 -11.32 10.75
CA GLY A 120 -22.41 -10.32 10.24
C GLY A 120 -21.10 -10.22 11.03
N LEU A 121 -20.69 -11.32 11.71
CA LEU A 121 -19.45 -11.38 12.50
C LEU A 121 -18.32 -12.00 11.69
N THR A 122 -17.17 -11.36 11.73
CA THR A 122 -15.91 -11.93 11.18
C THR A 122 -14.86 -11.93 12.28
N LEU A 123 -14.24 -13.08 12.47
CA LEU A 123 -13.11 -13.28 13.38
C LEU A 123 -11.87 -13.58 12.54
N SER A 124 -10.79 -12.84 12.76
CA SER A 124 -9.51 -13.14 12.11
C SER A 124 -8.38 -13.09 13.11
N GLY A 125 -7.55 -14.12 13.11
CA GLY A 125 -6.36 -14.21 13.94
C GLY A 125 -5.12 -14.28 13.03
N THR A 126 -4.13 -13.46 13.33
CA THR A 126 -2.86 -13.44 12.61
C THR A 126 -1.71 -13.58 13.59
N THR A 127 -0.71 -14.34 13.20
CA THR A 127 0.59 -14.38 13.87
C THR A 127 1.61 -13.76 12.93
N ASN A 128 2.36 -12.78 13.38
CA ASN A 128 3.40 -12.14 12.61
C ASN A 128 4.74 -12.26 13.35
N ILE A 129 5.77 -12.63 12.60
CA ILE A 129 7.14 -12.68 13.09
C ILE A 129 8.01 -11.87 12.12
N ALA A 130 8.68 -10.86 12.61
CA ALA A 130 9.63 -10.06 11.85
C ALA A 130 11.02 -10.20 12.48
N GLN A 131 11.95 -10.73 11.71
CA GLN A 131 13.35 -10.91 12.12
C GLN A 131 14.22 -9.88 11.42
N THR A 132 15.11 -9.23 12.18
CA THR A 132 16.16 -8.36 11.64
C THR A 132 17.50 -9.07 11.79
N MET A 133 18.12 -9.42 10.66
CA MET A 133 19.31 -10.26 10.63
C MET A 133 20.57 -9.53 11.13
N ARG A 134 20.61 -8.21 10.97
CA ARG A 134 21.79 -7.41 11.31
C ARG A 134 22.10 -7.39 12.82
N ASP A 135 21.07 -7.24 13.63
CA ASP A 135 21.17 -7.10 15.09
C ASP A 135 20.54 -8.27 15.84
N SER A 136 20.14 -9.33 15.12
CA SER A 136 19.50 -10.53 15.66
C SER A 136 18.27 -10.22 16.49
N SER A 137 17.53 -9.16 16.14
CA SER A 137 16.29 -8.80 16.81
C SER A 137 15.09 -9.49 16.17
N ILE A 138 14.13 -9.84 16.99
CA ILE A 138 12.88 -10.48 16.59
C ILE A 138 11.70 -9.74 17.21
N ALA A 139 10.73 -9.40 16.37
CA ALA A 139 9.44 -8.89 16.80
C ALA A 139 8.38 -9.94 16.50
N VAL A 140 7.67 -10.38 17.52
CA VAL A 140 6.61 -11.39 17.43
C VAL A 140 5.31 -10.76 17.86
N THR A 141 4.27 -10.95 17.07
CA THR A 141 2.87 -10.62 17.44
C THR A 141 2.07 -11.91 17.40
N LEU A 142 1.58 -12.34 18.57
CA LEU A 142 0.88 -13.63 18.73
C LEU A 142 -0.05 -13.63 19.95
N PRO A 143 -1.37 -13.68 19.75
CA PRO A 143 -2.08 -13.43 18.51
C PRO A 143 -2.28 -11.93 18.22
N ASP A 144 -2.53 -11.59 16.97
CA ASP A 144 -3.21 -10.38 16.56
C ASP A 144 -4.63 -10.79 16.15
N LEU A 145 -5.58 -10.66 17.07
CA LEU A 145 -6.96 -11.08 16.86
C LEU A 145 -7.82 -9.87 16.50
N ASN A 146 -8.50 -9.94 15.38
CA ASN A 146 -9.45 -8.94 14.94
C ASN A 146 -10.88 -9.52 14.95
N ILE A 147 -11.78 -8.83 15.62
CA ILE A 147 -13.20 -9.13 15.74
C ILE A 147 -13.95 -8.01 15.04
N SER A 148 -14.64 -8.29 13.96
CA SER A 148 -15.40 -7.29 13.20
C SER A 148 -16.86 -7.71 13.13
N LEU A 149 -17.73 -6.85 13.65
CA LEU A 149 -19.17 -6.97 13.51
C LEU A 149 -19.62 -5.94 12.48
N SER A 150 -20.23 -6.41 11.40
CA SER A 150 -20.75 -5.57 10.35
C SER A 150 -21.85 -4.64 10.84
N ARG A 151 -22.18 -3.65 10.02
CA ARG A 151 -23.19 -2.64 10.38
C ARG A 151 -24.52 -3.28 10.77
N LEU A 152 -24.95 -3.03 11.99
CA LEU A 152 -26.25 -3.40 12.54
C LEU A 152 -27.16 -2.18 12.62
N PHE A 153 -28.45 -2.39 12.47
CA PHE A 153 -29.49 -1.38 12.67
C PHE A 153 -30.36 -1.82 13.85
N PRO A 154 -29.94 -1.53 15.09
CA PRO A 154 -30.58 -2.10 16.28
C PRO A 154 -32.05 -1.67 16.47
N PHE A 155 -32.41 -0.52 15.90
CA PHE A 155 -33.76 0.05 16.02
C PHE A 155 -34.63 -0.21 14.79
N LYS A 156 -34.13 -0.99 13.79
CA LYS A 156 -34.89 -1.29 12.58
C LYS A 156 -36.03 -2.28 12.90
N ARG A 157 -37.23 -1.93 12.46
CA ARG A 157 -38.42 -2.80 12.62
C ARG A 157 -38.27 -4.08 11.78
N LYS A 158 -38.66 -5.24 12.34
CA LYS A 158 -38.62 -6.53 11.62
C LYS A 158 -39.60 -6.59 10.44
N LYS A 159 -40.75 -5.89 10.56
CA LYS A 159 -41.76 -5.74 9.51
C LYS A 159 -41.91 -4.24 9.20
N ALA A 160 -41.27 -3.78 8.14
CA ALA A 160 -41.38 -2.40 7.72
C ALA A 160 -42.70 -2.16 7.00
N ALA A 161 -43.57 -1.35 7.57
CA ALA A 161 -44.75 -0.79 6.92
C ALA A 161 -44.58 0.73 6.84
N GLY A 162 -44.56 1.29 5.61
CA GLY A 162 -44.35 2.71 5.37
C GLY A 162 -42.89 3.14 5.35
N GLU A 163 -42.65 4.46 5.39
CA GLU A 163 -41.29 5.04 5.34
C GLU A 163 -40.48 4.72 6.60
N GLU A 164 -39.16 4.57 6.43
CA GLU A 164 -38.24 4.35 7.53
C GLU A 164 -38.20 5.57 8.46
N ARG A 165 -38.38 5.35 9.75
CA ARG A 165 -38.29 6.39 10.78
C ARG A 165 -36.84 6.79 11.02
N TRP A 166 -36.62 8.00 11.53
CA TRP A 166 -35.28 8.54 11.73
C TRP A 166 -34.37 7.65 12.60
N TYR A 167 -34.90 7.02 13.64
CA TYR A 167 -34.14 6.13 14.52
C TYR A 167 -33.79 4.78 13.88
N GLU A 168 -34.54 4.33 12.88
CA GLU A 168 -34.28 3.09 12.14
C GLU A 168 -33.02 3.21 11.25
N LYS A 169 -32.62 4.45 10.95
CA LYS A 169 -31.41 4.78 10.18
C LYS A 169 -30.13 4.81 11.04
N ILE A 170 -30.28 4.67 12.37
CA ILE A 170 -29.12 4.59 13.27
C ILE A 170 -28.48 3.22 13.11
N SER A 171 -27.22 3.24 12.77
CA SER A 171 -26.40 2.05 12.60
C SER A 171 -25.25 2.04 13.59
N LEU A 172 -24.88 0.85 14.01
CA LEU A 172 -23.77 0.57 14.91
C LEU A 172 -22.94 -0.55 14.30
N SER A 173 -21.63 -0.43 14.37
CA SER A 173 -20.70 -1.51 14.08
C SER A 173 -19.70 -1.64 15.23
N TYR A 174 -18.98 -2.73 15.26
CA TYR A 174 -17.95 -2.97 16.27
C TYR A 174 -16.72 -3.56 15.65
N THR A 175 -15.56 -3.04 16.05
CA THR A 175 -14.27 -3.64 15.73
C THR A 175 -13.45 -3.77 17.01
N GLY A 176 -13.11 -5.00 17.37
CA GLY A 176 -12.18 -5.31 18.45
C GLY A 176 -10.86 -5.81 17.91
N ARG A 177 -9.74 -5.33 18.43
CA ARG A 177 -8.42 -5.82 18.08
C ARG A 177 -7.61 -6.09 19.33
N LEU A 178 -7.28 -7.37 19.55
CA LEU A 178 -6.37 -7.81 20.59
C LEU A 178 -5.00 -8.03 19.98
N THR A 179 -4.01 -7.35 20.50
CA THR A 179 -2.61 -7.50 20.10
C THR A 179 -1.78 -7.94 21.28
N ASN A 180 -1.02 -9.00 21.11
CA ASN A 180 -0.02 -9.46 22.04
C ASN A 180 1.32 -9.52 21.32
N SER A 181 2.27 -8.67 21.70
CA SER A 181 3.54 -8.52 20.97
C SER A 181 4.73 -8.45 21.90
N ILE A 182 5.87 -8.90 21.38
CA ILE A 182 7.17 -8.76 22.05
C ILE A 182 8.23 -8.40 21.01
N ARG A 183 9.16 -7.54 21.41
CA ARG A 183 10.38 -7.26 20.67
C ARG A 183 11.58 -7.62 21.54
N THR A 184 12.37 -8.58 21.09
CA THR A 184 13.50 -9.10 21.84
C THR A 184 14.62 -9.57 20.90
N LYS A 185 15.67 -10.15 21.45
CA LYS A 185 16.70 -10.88 20.69
C LYS A 185 16.25 -12.32 20.44
N ASP A 186 16.72 -12.93 19.36
CA ASP A 186 16.34 -14.29 18.95
C ASP A 186 16.70 -15.34 20.02
N ASP A 187 17.81 -15.17 20.75
CA ASP A 187 18.28 -16.03 21.85
C ASP A 187 17.43 -15.90 23.14
N ARG A 188 16.68 -14.81 23.28
CA ARG A 188 15.84 -14.50 24.43
C ARG A 188 14.36 -14.82 24.25
N LEU A 189 13.89 -15.00 23.03
CA LEU A 189 12.46 -15.14 22.73
C LEU A 189 11.77 -16.24 23.57
N PHE A 190 12.41 -17.41 23.69
CA PHE A 190 11.87 -18.54 24.46
C PHE A 190 12.13 -18.46 25.97
N LYS A 191 12.91 -17.47 26.42
CA LYS A 191 13.20 -17.21 27.83
C LYS A 191 12.40 -16.03 28.38
N ALA A 192 11.76 -15.27 27.50
CA ALA A 192 10.98 -14.10 27.87
C ALA A 192 9.75 -14.49 28.70
N GLY A 193 9.58 -13.85 29.85
CA GLY A 193 8.40 -14.02 30.69
C GLY A 193 7.16 -13.32 30.08
N LEU A 194 5.97 -13.74 30.53
CA LEU A 194 4.71 -13.12 30.08
C LEU A 194 4.63 -11.62 30.40
N SER A 195 5.35 -11.15 31.38
CA SER A 195 5.42 -9.74 31.76
C SER A 195 6.18 -8.88 30.74
N GLU A 196 7.01 -9.48 29.90
CA GLU A 196 7.74 -8.78 28.85
C GLU A 196 6.88 -8.55 27.60
N TRP A 197 5.78 -9.29 27.47
CA TRP A 197 4.85 -9.14 26.35
C TRP A 197 3.94 -7.92 26.55
N GLU A 198 3.73 -7.19 25.46
CA GLU A 198 2.81 -6.07 25.39
C GLU A 198 1.42 -6.55 24.99
N ASN A 199 0.53 -6.60 25.96
CA ASN A 199 -0.85 -7.03 25.77
C ASN A 199 -1.76 -5.81 25.74
N ALA A 200 -2.51 -5.65 24.67
CA ALA A 200 -3.47 -4.57 24.54
C ALA A 200 -4.68 -5.01 23.73
N MET A 201 -5.84 -4.48 24.09
CA MET A 201 -7.06 -4.65 23.30
C MET A 201 -7.68 -3.29 23.01
N ASN A 202 -8.05 -3.07 21.76
CA ASN A 202 -8.73 -1.86 21.30
C ASN A 202 -10.15 -2.21 20.88
N HIS A 203 -11.12 -1.48 21.38
CA HIS A 203 -12.53 -1.56 21.00
C HIS A 203 -12.90 -0.27 20.29
N ASN A 204 -13.49 -0.36 19.12
CA ASN A 204 -13.98 0.77 18.36
C ASN A 204 -15.45 0.55 17.99
N ILE A 205 -16.29 1.49 18.40
CA ILE A 205 -17.75 1.42 18.24
C ILE A 205 -18.21 2.70 17.52
N PRO A 206 -18.19 2.73 16.19
CA PRO A 206 -18.78 3.82 15.45
C PRO A 206 -20.31 3.67 15.42
N ILE A 207 -20.99 4.75 15.80
CA ILE A 207 -22.43 4.92 15.70
C ILE A 207 -22.69 6.01 14.68
N SER A 208 -23.46 5.74 13.66
CA SER A 208 -23.73 6.72 12.59
C SER A 208 -25.15 6.62 12.10
N ALA A 209 -25.67 7.73 11.59
CA ALA A 209 -26.95 7.76 10.92
C ALA A 209 -26.84 8.61 9.64
N THR A 210 -27.72 8.35 8.70
CA THR A 210 -27.80 9.12 7.45
C THR A 210 -29.23 9.61 7.28
N PHE A 211 -29.39 10.93 7.20
CA PHE A 211 -30.69 11.58 7.01
C PHE A 211 -30.65 12.40 5.73
N THR A 212 -31.79 12.48 5.06
CA THR A 212 -31.97 13.44 3.98
C THR A 212 -33.01 14.47 4.44
N LEU A 213 -32.55 15.69 4.65
CA LEU A 213 -33.43 16.82 5.00
C LEU A 213 -33.81 17.58 3.73
N PHE A 214 -35.06 18.06 3.68
CA PHE A 214 -35.58 18.85 2.57
C PHE A 214 -35.40 18.20 1.18
N LYS A 215 -35.31 16.85 1.14
CA LYS A 215 -35.07 16.01 -0.05
C LYS A 215 -33.67 16.16 -0.70
N TYR A 216 -32.87 17.15 -0.31
CA TYR A 216 -31.61 17.48 -1.00
C TYR A 216 -30.39 17.51 -0.08
N LEU A 217 -30.56 17.84 1.20
CA LEU A 217 -29.45 17.94 2.14
C LEU A 217 -29.23 16.62 2.85
N GLN A 218 -28.10 15.99 2.61
CA GLN A 218 -27.65 14.81 3.36
C GLN A 218 -26.95 15.25 4.63
N VAL A 219 -27.41 14.70 5.74
CA VAL A 219 -26.89 14.95 7.09
C VAL A 219 -26.44 13.63 7.70
N ASN A 220 -25.16 13.53 7.99
CA ASN A 220 -24.54 12.32 8.50
C ASN A 220 -23.87 12.60 9.87
N PRO A 221 -24.62 12.52 10.97
CA PRO A 221 -24.05 12.54 12.31
C PRO A 221 -23.35 11.22 12.59
N SER A 222 -22.22 11.29 13.28
CA SER A 222 -21.54 10.11 13.78
C SER A 222 -20.86 10.37 15.11
N VAL A 223 -20.86 9.35 15.96
CA VAL A 223 -20.13 9.33 17.22
C VAL A 223 -19.25 8.09 17.21
N ASN A 224 -17.99 8.27 17.46
CA ASN A 224 -17.06 7.16 17.57
C ASN A 224 -16.61 7.02 19.02
N TYR A 225 -16.87 5.86 19.61
CA TYR A 225 -16.37 5.49 20.93
C TYR A 225 -15.21 4.52 20.77
N THR A 226 -14.10 4.82 21.42
CA THR A 226 -12.91 3.95 21.43
C THR A 226 -12.52 3.67 22.87
N GLU A 227 -12.31 2.39 23.19
CA GLU A 227 -11.81 1.96 24.49
C GLU A 227 -10.61 1.05 24.29
N ARG A 228 -9.56 1.30 25.07
CA ARG A 228 -8.32 0.54 25.04
C ARG A 228 -8.08 -0.10 26.38
N TRP A 229 -7.74 -1.36 26.38
CA TRP A 229 -7.36 -2.11 27.56
C TRP A 229 -5.87 -2.40 27.50
N TYR A 230 -5.19 -2.07 28.58
CA TYR A 230 -3.76 -2.30 28.74
C TYR A 230 -3.51 -3.14 29.99
N THR A 231 -2.50 -3.98 29.92
CA THR A 231 -2.09 -4.83 31.06
C THR A 231 -0.97 -4.21 31.87
N ARG A 232 -0.43 -3.07 31.42
CA ARG A 232 0.63 -2.35 32.12
C ARG A 232 0.58 -0.86 31.82
N LYS A 233 1.14 -0.08 32.72
CA LYS A 233 1.49 1.32 32.51
C LYS A 233 2.96 1.53 32.88
N VAL A 234 3.60 2.52 32.30
CA VAL A 234 5.00 2.85 32.54
C VAL A 234 5.08 4.28 33.06
N ASN A 235 5.38 4.43 34.34
CA ASN A 235 5.65 5.74 34.88
C ASN A 235 7.04 6.20 34.42
N GLN A 236 7.19 7.50 34.23
CA GLN A 236 8.47 8.08 33.80
C GLN A 236 8.85 9.21 34.77
N GLN A 237 10.12 9.36 35.01
CA GLN A 237 10.68 10.43 35.83
C GLN A 237 11.59 11.28 34.96
N TYR A 238 11.59 12.58 35.24
CA TYR A 238 12.50 13.49 34.55
C TYR A 238 13.91 13.36 35.14
N ASN A 239 14.87 13.03 34.29
CA ASN A 239 16.27 12.93 34.66
C ASN A 239 16.95 14.28 34.35
N GLU A 240 17.44 14.96 35.39
CA GLU A 240 18.10 16.26 35.29
C GLU A 240 19.44 16.21 34.56
N GLU A 241 20.16 15.06 34.61
CA GLU A 241 21.45 14.92 33.95
C GLU A 241 21.30 14.72 32.44
N THR A 242 20.32 13.93 32.02
CA THR A 242 20.09 13.62 30.59
C THR A 242 19.08 14.58 29.93
N HIS A 243 18.40 15.40 30.71
CA HIS A 243 17.30 16.29 30.30
C HIS A 243 16.18 15.55 29.54
N ARG A 244 15.88 14.31 29.98
CA ARG A 244 14.87 13.44 29.34
C ARG A 244 13.98 12.75 30.37
N LEU A 245 12.79 12.38 29.92
CA LEU A 245 11.94 11.44 30.64
C LEU A 245 12.50 10.03 30.46
N GLU A 246 12.73 9.37 31.56
CA GLU A 246 13.26 8.00 31.60
C GLU A 246 12.39 7.14 32.51
N ALA A 247 12.18 5.87 32.11
CA ALA A 247 11.57 4.87 32.95
C ALA A 247 12.68 4.11 33.68
N LEU A 248 12.65 4.14 35.01
CA LEU A 248 13.59 3.39 35.83
C LEU A 248 13.15 1.92 35.96
N PRO A 249 14.08 0.99 36.28
CA PRO A 249 13.72 -0.38 36.64
C PRO A 249 12.71 -0.40 37.78
N GLY A 250 11.52 -0.96 37.55
CA GLY A 250 10.42 -0.97 38.50
C GLY A 250 9.29 0.01 38.24
N ASP A 251 9.46 0.98 37.35
CA ASP A 251 8.42 1.94 36.97
C ASP A 251 7.31 1.34 36.09
N THR A 252 7.50 0.11 35.59
CA THR A 252 6.46 -0.64 34.91
C THR A 252 5.52 -1.30 35.92
N ILE A 253 4.29 -0.83 35.96
CA ILE A 253 3.26 -1.33 36.87
C ILE A 253 2.28 -2.19 36.08
N ASN A 254 2.24 -3.48 36.42
CA ASN A 254 1.29 -4.41 35.82
C ASN A 254 -0.09 -4.28 36.49
N GLY A 255 -1.13 -4.34 35.69
CA GLY A 255 -2.52 -4.21 36.13
C GLY A 255 -3.47 -4.11 34.93
N PHE A 256 -4.75 -4.00 35.21
CA PHE A 256 -5.74 -3.79 34.16
C PHE A 256 -6.14 -2.31 34.10
N TYR A 257 -5.89 -1.69 32.96
CA TYR A 257 -6.11 -0.26 32.73
C TYR A 257 -7.04 -0.04 31.55
N ARG A 258 -8.04 0.81 31.76
CA ARG A 258 -9.01 1.21 30.74
C ARG A 258 -8.77 2.65 30.32
N VAL A 259 -8.53 2.86 29.04
CA VAL A 259 -8.32 4.19 28.43
C VAL A 259 -9.38 4.39 27.37
N SER A 260 -10.35 5.26 27.63
CA SER A 260 -11.46 5.51 26.72
C SER A 260 -11.50 6.94 26.22
N ASN A 261 -11.96 7.11 24.99
CA ASN A 261 -12.24 8.42 24.41
C ASN A 261 -13.43 8.32 23.44
N TYR A 262 -13.99 9.47 23.14
CA TYR A 262 -15.04 9.60 22.13
C TYR A 262 -14.83 10.84 21.29
N SER A 263 -15.34 10.81 20.08
CA SER A 263 -15.40 11.94 19.18
C SER A 263 -16.75 11.98 18.49
N ALA A 264 -17.22 13.17 18.17
CA ALA A 264 -18.44 13.38 17.42
C ALA A 264 -18.15 14.10 16.11
N SER A 265 -18.86 13.76 15.05
CA SER A 265 -18.80 14.47 13.80
C SER A 265 -20.19 14.62 13.17
N LEU A 266 -20.36 15.71 12.43
CA LEU A 266 -21.54 16.03 11.66
C LEU A 266 -21.11 16.43 10.26
N SER A 267 -21.51 15.68 9.26
CA SER A 267 -21.22 16.01 7.85
C SER A 267 -22.51 16.38 7.13
N LEU A 268 -22.46 17.52 6.47
CA LEU A 268 -23.54 18.09 5.67
C LEU A 268 -23.08 18.13 4.22
N SER A 269 -23.83 17.53 3.31
CA SER A 269 -23.53 17.57 1.88
C SER A 269 -24.78 17.63 1.03
N THR A 270 -24.66 18.24 -0.14
CA THR A 270 -25.72 18.26 -1.12
C THR A 270 -25.17 18.10 -2.53
N LYS A 271 -26.01 17.68 -3.47
CA LYS A 271 -25.64 17.58 -4.88
C LYS A 271 -26.48 18.54 -5.69
N LEU A 272 -25.83 19.50 -6.30
CA LEU A 272 -26.46 20.45 -7.21
C LEU A 272 -26.15 20.06 -8.66
N TYR A 273 -27.16 20.01 -9.48
CA TYR A 273 -27.06 19.59 -10.87
C TYR A 273 -27.29 20.78 -11.79
N GLY A 274 -26.30 21.06 -12.64
CA GLY A 274 -26.40 22.02 -13.74
C GLY A 274 -26.44 21.29 -15.08
N MET A 275 -27.31 21.73 -15.99
CA MET A 275 -27.36 21.23 -17.36
C MET A 275 -27.07 22.40 -18.31
N TYR A 276 -25.98 22.28 -19.07
CA TYR A 276 -25.53 23.32 -19.98
C TYR A 276 -25.60 22.84 -21.43
N LYS A 277 -26.10 23.70 -22.34
CA LYS A 277 -26.00 23.50 -23.77
C LYS A 277 -25.01 24.52 -24.33
N PRO A 278 -23.86 24.08 -24.91
CA PRO A 278 -22.89 25.02 -25.45
C PRO A 278 -23.46 25.85 -26.60
N LEU A 279 -23.39 27.17 -26.49
CA LEU A 279 -23.90 28.10 -27.49
C LEU A 279 -23.15 28.03 -28.84
N PHE A 280 -21.90 27.58 -28.80
CA PHE A 280 -20.99 27.55 -29.95
C PHE A 280 -21.14 26.32 -30.85
N MET A 281 -21.90 25.29 -30.42
CA MET A 281 -22.04 24.02 -31.14
C MET A 281 -23.49 23.70 -31.47
N LYS A 282 -24.17 24.62 -32.09
CA LYS A 282 -25.62 24.52 -32.44
C LYS A 282 -25.96 23.32 -33.35
N LYS A 283 -25.00 22.74 -34.06
CA LYS A 283 -25.20 21.61 -34.99
C LYS A 283 -25.10 20.23 -34.37
N LYS A 284 -24.65 20.09 -33.09
CA LYS A 284 -24.56 18.81 -32.38
C LYS A 284 -25.40 18.90 -31.12
N GLU A 285 -26.23 17.90 -30.86
CA GLU A 285 -27.00 17.79 -29.62
C GLU A 285 -26.05 17.46 -28.47
N ILE A 286 -25.33 18.48 -28.00
CA ILE A 286 -24.40 18.36 -26.89
C ILE A 286 -25.06 18.85 -25.62
N GLN A 287 -25.04 18.03 -24.58
CA GLN A 287 -25.48 18.39 -23.24
C GLN A 287 -24.35 18.14 -22.25
N ILE A 288 -24.03 19.16 -21.45
CA ILE A 288 -23.00 19.04 -20.38
C ILE A 288 -23.75 19.02 -19.06
N ARG A 289 -23.57 17.96 -18.30
CA ARG A 289 -24.04 17.81 -16.92
C ARG A 289 -22.93 18.19 -15.97
N HIS A 290 -23.15 19.17 -15.13
CA HIS A 290 -22.29 19.55 -14.03
C HIS A 290 -22.90 19.06 -12.73
N VAL A 291 -22.14 18.31 -11.94
CA VAL A 291 -22.52 17.91 -10.59
C VAL A 291 -21.60 18.65 -9.62
N PHE A 292 -22.17 19.56 -8.86
CA PHE A 292 -21.47 20.31 -7.81
C PHE A 292 -21.86 19.75 -6.44
N THR A 293 -20.87 19.28 -5.68
CA THR A 293 -21.09 18.64 -4.38
C THR A 293 -20.32 19.39 -3.29
N PRO A 294 -20.91 20.43 -2.68
CA PRO A 294 -20.36 21.06 -1.50
C PRO A 294 -20.60 20.17 -0.27
N GLN A 295 -19.61 20.13 0.61
CA GLN A 295 -19.65 19.42 1.87
C GLN A 295 -19.02 20.26 2.97
N VAL A 296 -19.68 20.32 4.11
CA VAL A 296 -19.15 20.90 5.35
C VAL A 296 -19.20 19.83 6.42
N SER A 297 -18.08 19.61 7.10
CA SER A 297 -18.00 18.63 8.17
C SER A 297 -17.47 19.29 9.44
N LEU A 298 -18.20 19.14 10.53
CA LEU A 298 -17.81 19.53 11.86
C LEU A 298 -17.38 18.30 12.63
N SER A 299 -16.21 18.29 13.23
CA SER A 299 -15.74 17.19 14.08
C SER A 299 -15.11 17.73 15.34
N GLY A 300 -15.28 17.00 16.44
CA GLY A 300 -14.68 17.41 17.71
C GLY A 300 -14.58 16.26 18.70
N ALA A 301 -13.64 16.40 19.61
CA ALA A 301 -13.46 15.53 20.75
C ALA A 301 -13.06 16.36 21.97
N PRO A 302 -13.53 16.02 23.17
CA PRO A 302 -13.06 16.66 24.40
C PRO A 302 -11.61 16.29 24.69
N GLY A 303 -10.97 17.01 25.57
CA GLY A 303 -9.66 16.66 26.12
C GLY A 303 -9.76 15.52 27.14
N PHE A 304 -8.76 14.65 27.16
CA PHE A 304 -8.68 13.52 28.07
C PHE A 304 -7.46 13.64 29.01
N SER A 305 -7.36 14.78 29.70
CA SER A 305 -6.25 15.10 30.60
C SER A 305 -6.04 14.08 31.73
N LYS A 306 -7.09 13.34 32.13
CA LYS A 306 -7.02 12.29 33.17
C LYS A 306 -6.05 11.12 32.88
N TYR A 307 -5.59 10.99 31.65
CA TYR A 307 -4.60 9.97 31.25
C TYR A 307 -3.20 10.55 31.10
N TRP A 308 -3.01 11.80 31.53
CA TRP A 308 -1.75 12.54 31.41
C TRP A 308 -1.30 12.99 32.77
N GLU A 309 -0.01 12.88 33.03
CA GLU A 309 0.66 13.33 34.24
C GLU A 309 1.57 14.51 33.90
N GLU A 310 1.81 15.40 34.85
CA GLU A 310 2.64 16.58 34.68
C GLU A 310 4.03 16.38 35.30
N TYR A 311 5.02 17.03 34.69
CA TYR A 311 6.37 17.14 35.24
C TYR A 311 6.96 18.50 34.90
N THR A 312 7.98 18.90 35.64
CA THR A 312 8.71 20.15 35.39
C THR A 312 9.99 19.81 34.64
N ASP A 313 10.23 20.49 33.52
CA ASP A 313 11.45 20.36 32.75
C ASP A 313 12.61 21.21 33.28
N TYR A 314 13.78 21.12 32.64
CA TYR A 314 14.98 21.88 33.01
C TYR A 314 14.78 23.41 33.01
N ASN A 315 13.89 23.93 32.16
CA ASN A 315 13.60 25.35 32.06
C ASN A 315 12.61 25.83 33.13
N GLY A 316 12.09 24.94 33.97
CA GLY A 316 11.01 25.22 34.90
C GLY A 316 9.62 25.21 34.27
N ASP A 317 9.50 24.76 33.01
CA ASP A 317 8.24 24.72 32.32
C ASP A 317 7.48 23.42 32.65
N THR A 318 6.17 23.54 32.86
CA THR A 318 5.30 22.37 33.07
C THR A 318 5.05 21.65 31.77
N GLN A 319 5.48 20.39 31.69
CA GLN A 319 5.30 19.50 30.57
C GLN A 319 4.39 18.32 30.98
N TYR A 320 3.92 17.57 30.00
CA TYR A 320 2.98 16.47 30.22
C TYR A 320 3.43 15.21 29.53
N TYR A 321 3.29 14.08 30.21
CA TYR A 321 3.49 12.76 29.62
C TYR A 321 2.31 11.84 29.96
N SER A 322 2.17 10.74 29.27
CA SER A 322 1.20 9.72 29.65
C SER A 322 1.90 8.40 29.96
N PRO A 323 1.56 7.74 31.09
CA PRO A 323 2.05 6.40 31.42
C PRO A 323 1.68 5.33 30.39
N PHE A 324 0.78 5.66 29.45
CA PHE A 324 0.36 4.78 28.35
C PHE A 324 1.05 5.12 27.01
N THR A 325 1.98 6.08 27.01
CA THR A 325 2.82 6.37 25.84
C THR A 325 3.68 5.14 25.52
N GLY A 326 3.73 4.75 24.23
CA GLY A 326 4.45 3.55 23.81
C GLY A 326 3.61 2.27 23.83
N GLN A 327 2.40 2.29 24.39
CA GLN A 327 1.48 1.16 24.29
C GLN A 327 0.95 1.00 22.84
N PRO A 328 0.58 -0.22 22.39
CA PRO A 328 0.24 -0.49 20.98
C PRO A 328 -0.83 0.40 20.34
N TYR A 329 -1.78 0.88 21.14
CA TYR A 329 -2.90 1.71 20.64
C TYR A 329 -2.83 3.16 21.12
N GLY A 330 -1.76 3.55 21.79
CA GLY A 330 -1.52 4.92 22.23
C GLY A 330 -2.52 5.44 23.25
N VAL A 331 -2.54 6.75 23.42
CA VAL A 331 -3.37 7.46 24.39
C VAL A 331 -4.14 8.58 23.68
N PRO A 332 -5.39 8.90 24.12
CA PRO A 332 -6.11 10.03 23.54
C PRO A 332 -5.44 11.36 23.89
N SER A 333 -5.66 12.37 23.05
CA SER A 333 -5.11 13.71 23.25
C SER A 333 -5.51 14.29 24.61
N ARG A 334 -4.56 14.97 25.26
CA ARG A 334 -4.79 15.73 26.49
C ARG A 334 -5.77 16.88 26.27
N GLU A 335 -5.60 17.57 25.18
CA GLU A 335 -6.41 18.74 24.82
C GLU A 335 -7.56 18.35 23.90
N GLY A 336 -8.66 19.10 24.02
CA GLY A 336 -9.79 18.96 23.13
C GLY A 336 -9.45 19.38 21.69
N SER A 337 -10.13 18.80 20.73
CA SER A 337 -10.00 19.13 19.31
C SER A 337 -11.35 19.53 18.73
N GLY A 338 -11.31 20.46 17.79
CA GLY A 338 -12.49 20.88 17.03
C GLY A 338 -12.05 21.33 15.64
N THR A 339 -12.66 20.78 14.60
CA THR A 339 -12.30 21.08 13.22
C THR A 339 -13.55 21.24 12.36
N VAL A 340 -13.62 22.32 11.61
CA VAL A 340 -14.59 22.49 10.53
C VAL A 340 -13.86 22.30 9.21
N SER A 341 -14.30 21.34 8.41
CA SER A 341 -13.72 21.04 7.09
C SER A 341 -14.69 21.44 6.00
N PHE A 342 -14.18 22.12 4.99
CA PHE A 342 -14.88 22.53 3.79
C PHE A 342 -14.33 21.73 2.61
N SER A 343 -15.20 21.10 1.87
CA SER A 343 -14.86 20.34 0.67
C SER A 343 -15.83 20.69 -0.43
N ILE A 344 -15.30 20.86 -1.62
CA ILE A 344 -16.09 21.10 -2.83
C ILE A 344 -15.62 20.09 -3.87
N ALA A 345 -16.53 19.33 -4.43
CA ALA A 345 -16.23 18.43 -5.55
C ALA A 345 -17.10 18.78 -6.75
N ASN A 346 -16.47 18.81 -7.92
CA ASN A 346 -17.09 19.10 -9.20
C ASN A 346 -16.83 17.96 -10.18
N ASN A 347 -17.89 17.52 -10.85
CA ASN A 347 -17.80 16.54 -11.92
C ASN A 347 -18.53 17.12 -13.16
N LEU A 348 -17.88 17.04 -14.32
CA LEU A 348 -18.46 17.46 -15.58
C LEU A 348 -18.49 16.29 -16.57
N GLU A 349 -19.67 15.93 -17.02
CA GLU A 349 -19.92 14.92 -18.04
C GLU A 349 -20.60 15.54 -19.27
N MET A 350 -20.14 15.14 -20.44
CA MET A 350 -20.74 15.54 -21.71
C MET A 350 -21.43 14.35 -22.34
N LYS A 351 -22.66 14.57 -22.77
CA LYS A 351 -23.40 13.68 -23.68
C LYS A 351 -23.44 14.30 -25.06
N TYR A 352 -23.14 13.53 -26.07
CA TYR A 352 -23.31 13.94 -27.47
C TYR A 352 -23.81 12.77 -28.31
N TYR A 353 -24.59 13.11 -29.34
CA TYR A 353 -25.05 12.15 -30.31
C TYR A 353 -23.95 11.91 -31.36
N ASP A 354 -23.56 10.67 -31.54
CA ASP A 354 -22.62 10.25 -32.57
C ASP A 354 -23.39 9.75 -33.80
N ALA A 355 -23.44 10.58 -34.84
CA ALA A 355 -24.17 10.27 -36.04
C ALA A 355 -23.61 9.08 -36.86
N LYS A 356 -22.38 8.63 -36.55
CA LYS A 356 -21.78 7.47 -37.23
C LYS A 356 -22.24 6.14 -36.64
N GLU A 357 -22.45 6.11 -35.32
CA GLU A 357 -22.84 4.90 -34.61
C GLU A 357 -24.30 4.91 -34.18
N ASP A 358 -25.06 5.98 -34.55
CA ASP A 358 -26.46 6.19 -34.17
C ASP A 358 -26.73 6.01 -32.66
N THR A 359 -25.77 6.43 -31.84
CA THR A 359 -25.83 6.26 -30.39
C THR A 359 -25.47 7.53 -29.62
N VAL A 360 -26.00 7.64 -28.40
CA VAL A 360 -25.62 8.70 -27.46
C VAL A 360 -24.40 8.28 -26.66
N LYS A 361 -23.27 8.95 -26.90
CA LYS A 361 -22.04 8.73 -26.17
C LYS A 361 -21.92 9.65 -24.97
N LYS A 362 -21.38 9.12 -23.87
CA LYS A 362 -21.03 9.89 -22.68
C LYS A 362 -19.52 9.98 -22.57
N VAL A 363 -19.02 11.19 -22.30
CA VAL A 363 -17.59 11.45 -22.05
C VAL A 363 -17.48 12.27 -20.78
N SER A 364 -16.62 11.84 -19.87
CA SER A 364 -16.24 12.65 -18.70
C SER A 364 -15.26 13.73 -19.15
N LEU A 365 -15.63 15.01 -18.96
CA LEU A 365 -14.74 16.14 -19.22
C LEU A 365 -13.82 16.39 -18.02
N ILE A 366 -14.42 16.43 -16.84
CA ILE A 366 -13.72 16.53 -15.55
C ILE A 366 -14.31 15.44 -14.66
N ASP A 367 -13.51 14.45 -14.37
CA ASP A 367 -13.94 13.32 -13.54
C ASP A 367 -14.04 13.75 -12.06
N ASP A 368 -13.06 14.52 -11.60
CA ASP A 368 -13.07 15.13 -10.28
C ASP A 368 -12.26 16.43 -10.29
N LEU A 369 -12.85 17.51 -9.81
CA LEU A 369 -12.16 18.75 -9.42
C LEU A 369 -12.57 19.06 -8.00
N SER A 370 -11.71 18.77 -7.06
CA SER A 370 -11.99 18.98 -5.65
C SER A 370 -11.06 20.01 -5.01
N ALA A 371 -11.62 20.77 -4.08
CA ALA A 371 -10.89 21.71 -3.26
C ALA A 371 -11.23 21.45 -1.78
N ASN A 372 -10.23 21.36 -0.93
CA ASN A 372 -10.40 21.03 0.49
C ASN A 372 -9.61 21.99 1.36
N MET A 373 -10.24 22.42 2.45
CA MET A 373 -9.67 23.32 3.45
C MET A 373 -10.33 23.06 4.80
N SER A 374 -9.62 23.28 5.89
CA SER A 374 -10.16 23.11 7.23
C SER A 374 -9.80 24.24 8.16
N TYR A 375 -10.63 24.45 9.17
CA TYR A 375 -10.44 25.40 10.25
C TYR A 375 -10.39 24.64 11.58
N ASN A 376 -9.26 24.73 12.29
CA ASN A 376 -9.07 24.13 13.60
C ASN A 376 -9.52 25.12 14.68
N MET A 377 -10.66 24.88 15.30
CA MET A 377 -11.24 25.74 16.33
C MET A 377 -10.46 25.72 17.65
N ALA A 378 -9.66 24.67 17.88
CA ALA A 378 -8.84 24.53 19.08
C ALA A 378 -7.44 25.18 18.94
N ALA A 379 -7.05 25.56 17.72
CA ALA A 379 -5.75 26.17 17.48
C ALA A 379 -5.72 27.60 18.01
N LYS A 380 -4.74 27.91 18.85
CA LYS A 380 -4.49 29.28 19.36
C LYS A 380 -3.92 30.18 18.26
N GLU A 381 -3.15 29.59 17.35
CA GLU A 381 -2.50 30.28 16.24
C GLU A 381 -2.73 29.47 14.94
N ARG A 382 -2.83 30.18 13.85
CA ARG A 382 -2.92 29.59 12.50
C ARG A 382 -4.01 28.51 12.36
N PRO A 383 -5.28 28.84 12.63
CA PRO A 383 -6.36 27.86 12.63
C PRO A 383 -6.71 27.29 11.25
N TRP A 384 -6.41 27.97 10.15
CA TRP A 384 -6.70 27.50 8.79
C TRP A 384 -5.64 26.54 8.28
N SER A 385 -6.06 25.44 7.69
CA SER A 385 -5.16 24.56 6.95
C SER A 385 -4.77 25.16 5.60
N ASP A 386 -3.80 24.57 4.93
CA ASP A 386 -3.50 24.86 3.55
C ASP A 386 -4.66 24.43 2.64
N LEU A 387 -4.88 25.16 1.53
CA LEU A 387 -5.85 24.80 0.51
C LEU A 387 -5.24 23.76 -0.43
N SER A 388 -5.87 22.61 -0.54
CA SER A 388 -5.50 21.57 -1.50
C SER A 388 -6.53 21.51 -2.64
N ILE A 389 -6.04 21.47 -3.87
CA ILE A 389 -6.85 21.35 -5.08
C ILE A 389 -6.39 20.10 -5.83
N ASN A 390 -7.35 19.23 -6.15
CA ASN A 390 -7.10 18.03 -6.93
C ASN A 390 -7.95 18.08 -8.20
N LEU A 391 -7.33 17.75 -9.32
CA LEU A 391 -7.99 17.64 -10.62
C LEU A 391 -7.69 16.28 -11.23
N ARG A 392 -8.72 15.55 -11.60
CA ARG A 392 -8.61 14.31 -12.36
C ARG A 392 -9.40 14.44 -13.66
N LEU A 393 -8.68 14.25 -14.77
CA LEU A 393 -9.26 14.24 -16.12
C LEU A 393 -9.13 12.83 -16.69
N LYS A 394 -10.25 12.22 -17.04
CA LYS A 394 -10.28 10.92 -17.71
C LYS A 394 -10.52 11.16 -19.21
N LEU A 395 -9.45 11.37 -19.96
CA LEU A 395 -9.52 11.77 -21.36
C LEU A 395 -9.89 10.60 -22.29
N THR A 396 -9.49 9.38 -21.93
CA THR A 396 -9.86 8.13 -22.61
C THR A 396 -10.00 6.99 -21.59
N LYS A 397 -10.47 5.80 -22.04
CA LYS A 397 -10.53 4.61 -21.16
C LYS A 397 -9.15 4.22 -20.58
N SER A 398 -8.07 4.51 -21.30
CA SER A 398 -6.68 4.18 -20.93
C SER A 398 -5.85 5.38 -20.51
N TYR A 399 -6.44 6.58 -20.45
CA TYR A 399 -5.70 7.80 -20.19
C TYR A 399 -6.33 8.64 -19.10
N THR A 400 -5.66 8.74 -17.97
CA THR A 400 -6.06 9.57 -16.84
C THR A 400 -4.93 10.56 -16.51
N PHE A 401 -5.27 11.84 -16.45
CA PHE A 401 -4.38 12.89 -16.02
C PHE A 401 -4.79 13.33 -14.61
N ASN A 402 -3.83 13.26 -13.67
CA ASN A 402 -4.01 13.69 -12.30
C ASN A 402 -3.12 14.89 -12.01
N MET A 403 -3.69 15.87 -11.34
CA MET A 403 -3.04 17.09 -10.93
C MET A 403 -3.41 17.41 -9.48
N ASN A 404 -2.42 17.72 -8.67
CA ASN A 404 -2.63 18.23 -7.33
C ASN A 404 -1.85 19.51 -7.12
N ALA A 405 -2.45 20.49 -6.48
CA ALA A 405 -1.80 21.75 -6.13
C ALA A 405 -2.09 22.09 -4.66
N SER A 406 -1.11 22.65 -3.98
CA SER A 406 -1.23 23.08 -2.60
C SER A 406 -0.89 24.57 -2.47
N PHE A 407 -1.74 25.29 -1.73
CA PHE A 407 -1.60 26.71 -1.47
C PHE A 407 -1.59 26.94 0.03
N ALA A 408 -0.48 27.44 0.55
CA ALA A 408 -0.38 27.81 1.95
C ALA A 408 -1.25 29.03 2.26
N THR A 409 -1.95 28.92 3.35
CA THR A 409 -2.83 29.98 3.84
C THR A 409 -2.07 31.13 4.51
N TYR A 410 -0.93 30.81 5.14
CA TYR A 410 -0.17 31.77 5.95
C TYR A 410 1.09 32.25 5.24
N ALA A 411 1.35 33.56 5.35
CA ALA A 411 2.54 34.20 4.81
C ALA A 411 3.78 33.86 5.64
N TYR A 412 4.95 33.88 4.99
CA TYR A 412 6.22 33.82 5.68
C TYR A 412 6.52 35.16 6.37
N THR A 413 7.23 35.09 7.49
CA THR A 413 7.77 36.22 8.23
C THR A 413 9.16 35.88 8.76
N PHE A 414 9.88 36.86 9.29
CA PHE A 414 11.14 36.62 9.99
C PHE A 414 10.90 36.59 11.50
N ASP A 415 11.51 35.64 12.17
CA ASP A 415 11.57 35.62 13.63
C ASP A 415 12.58 36.64 14.17
N LYS A 416 12.70 36.73 15.49
CA LYS A 416 13.66 37.67 16.16
C LYS A 416 15.12 37.34 15.81
N SER A 417 15.42 36.13 15.41
CA SER A 417 16.75 35.67 15.04
C SER A 417 17.02 35.79 13.54
N GLY A 418 16.06 36.30 12.76
CA GLY A 418 16.18 36.47 11.31
C GLY A 418 15.90 35.23 10.51
N ASN A 419 15.41 34.12 11.11
CA ASN A 419 15.02 32.93 10.40
C ASN A 419 13.62 33.08 9.79
N VAL A 420 13.42 32.42 8.65
CA VAL A 420 12.12 32.43 8.00
C VAL A 420 11.19 31.44 8.70
N VAL A 421 10.09 31.94 9.21
CA VAL A 421 9.05 31.18 9.87
C VAL A 421 7.69 31.44 9.22
N THR A 422 6.75 30.54 9.36
CA THR A 422 5.36 30.80 8.95
C THR A 422 4.71 31.74 9.96
N GLY A 423 4.29 32.91 9.49
CA GLY A 423 3.64 33.92 10.32
C GLY A 423 2.18 33.60 10.64
N ASN A 424 1.54 34.46 11.44
CA ASN A 424 0.14 34.33 11.83
C ASN A 424 -0.82 35.06 10.87
N ARG A 425 -0.30 35.88 9.96
CA ARG A 425 -1.11 36.57 8.96
C ARG A 425 -1.39 35.69 7.76
N THR A 426 -2.63 35.66 7.32
CA THR A 426 -3.02 34.92 6.12
C THR A 426 -2.59 35.67 4.86
N GLU A 427 -2.33 34.96 3.78
CA GLU A 427 -2.10 35.54 2.45
C GLU A 427 -3.30 36.40 1.99
N TRP A 428 -4.51 36.03 2.41
CA TRP A 428 -5.72 36.81 2.13
C TRP A 428 -5.72 38.21 2.72
N SER A 429 -5.11 38.39 3.90
CA SER A 429 -4.96 39.72 4.50
C SER A 429 -4.08 40.67 3.68
N TYR A 430 -3.32 40.11 2.73
CA TYR A 430 -2.53 40.86 1.75
C TYR A 430 -3.20 40.91 0.36
N GLY A 431 -4.48 40.51 0.25
CA GLY A 431 -5.21 40.47 -1.02
C GLY A 431 -4.76 39.37 -1.97
N ARG A 432 -4.08 38.31 -1.47
CA ARG A 432 -3.55 37.22 -2.26
C ARG A 432 -4.41 35.96 -2.06
N PHE A 433 -4.56 35.12 -3.09
CA PHE A 433 -5.34 33.87 -3.03
C PHE A 433 -4.73 32.85 -2.05
N GLY A 434 -3.41 32.75 -2.01
CA GLY A 434 -2.63 31.83 -1.21
C GLY A 434 -1.19 31.78 -1.70
N ARG A 435 -0.30 31.19 -0.91
CA ARG A 435 1.08 30.99 -1.31
C ARG A 435 1.22 29.62 -1.96
N PHE A 436 1.47 29.59 -3.24
CA PHE A 436 1.69 28.35 -3.97
C PHE A 436 2.88 27.59 -3.37
N GLN A 437 2.65 26.39 -2.89
CA GLN A 437 3.67 25.54 -2.28
C GLN A 437 4.22 24.53 -3.26
N GLY A 438 3.38 24.08 -4.16
CA GLY A 438 3.77 23.07 -5.14
C GLY A 438 2.60 22.55 -5.96
N TYR A 439 2.99 21.88 -7.01
CA TYR A 439 2.12 21.26 -7.99
C TYR A 439 2.71 19.93 -8.38
N GLY A 440 1.89 18.90 -8.39
CA GLY A 440 2.25 17.60 -8.90
C GLY A 440 1.28 17.17 -10.00
N SER A 441 1.81 16.60 -11.06
CA SER A 441 1.03 15.93 -12.08
C SER A 441 1.65 14.60 -12.45
N SER A 442 0.81 13.63 -12.73
CA SER A 442 1.23 12.36 -13.28
C SER A 442 0.38 12.01 -14.50
N PHE A 443 1.04 11.40 -15.43
CA PHE A 443 0.48 11.02 -16.70
C PHE A 443 0.89 9.59 -17.01
N ASN A 444 -0.09 8.72 -17.23
CA ASN A 444 0.15 7.33 -17.61
C ASN A 444 -0.56 7.05 -18.93
N TYR A 445 0.16 6.45 -19.85
CA TYR A 445 -0.40 6.04 -21.12
C TYR A 445 0.13 4.67 -21.55
N THR A 446 -0.77 3.79 -21.99
CA THR A 446 -0.41 2.45 -22.46
C THR A 446 -0.73 2.32 -23.94
N PHE A 447 0.30 2.05 -24.72
CA PHE A 447 0.20 1.68 -26.13
C PHE A 447 0.10 0.17 -26.25
N ASN A 448 -0.76 -0.28 -27.14
CA ASN A 448 -0.92 -1.68 -27.51
C ASN A 448 -1.28 -1.78 -29.01
N ASN A 449 -1.45 -3.01 -29.51
CA ASN A 449 -1.84 -3.24 -30.91
C ASN A 449 -3.09 -2.47 -31.34
N ASP A 450 -4.12 -2.38 -30.48
CA ASP A 450 -5.37 -1.71 -30.79
C ASP A 450 -5.19 -0.18 -30.83
N THR A 451 -4.40 0.35 -29.90
CA THR A 451 -4.06 1.78 -29.89
C THR A 451 -3.25 2.17 -31.13
N TRP A 452 -2.29 1.32 -31.51
CA TRP A 452 -1.47 1.54 -32.69
C TRP A 452 -2.29 1.54 -33.98
N LYS A 453 -3.17 0.55 -34.17
CA LYS A 453 -4.07 0.49 -35.31
C LYS A 453 -5.00 1.71 -35.39
N LYS A 454 -5.51 2.16 -34.25
CA LYS A 454 -6.38 3.34 -34.20
C LYS A 454 -5.68 4.64 -34.58
N TRP A 455 -4.38 4.76 -34.34
CA TRP A 455 -3.61 6.00 -34.59
C TRP A 455 -2.88 5.98 -35.94
N PHE A 456 -2.35 4.83 -36.35
CA PHE A 456 -1.46 4.69 -37.49
C PHE A 456 -1.92 3.65 -38.52
N GLY A 457 -2.97 2.90 -38.24
CA GLY A 457 -3.54 1.94 -39.18
C GLY A 457 -4.22 2.65 -40.35
N PRO A 458 -4.29 2.02 -41.55
CA PRO A 458 -5.12 2.52 -42.63
C PRO A 458 -6.54 2.66 -42.11
N ARG A 459 -7.21 3.78 -42.45
CA ARG A 459 -8.64 3.96 -42.22
C ARG A 459 -9.33 2.93 -43.10
N GLU A 460 -9.77 1.82 -42.52
CA GLU A 460 -10.69 0.91 -43.16
C GLU A 460 -12.01 1.67 -43.30
N ASP A 461 -12.45 1.95 -44.55
CA ASP A 461 -13.81 2.34 -44.86
C ASP A 461 -14.68 1.15 -44.41
N GLU A 462 -15.48 1.39 -43.38
CA GLU A 462 -16.38 0.37 -42.81
C GLU A 462 -17.46 0.04 -43.86
N ASP A 463 -17.26 -1.05 -44.60
CA ASP A 463 -18.32 -1.72 -45.32
C ASP A 463 -19.13 -2.59 -44.32
N LYS A 464 -20.41 -2.38 -44.42
CA LYS A 464 -21.51 -2.85 -43.58
C LYS A 464 -21.56 -4.37 -43.54
N ASP A 465 -22.08 -4.82 -42.43
CA ASP A 465 -22.66 -6.12 -42.10
C ASP A 465 -21.81 -7.04 -41.25
N LYS A 466 -22.06 -6.95 -39.92
CA LYS A 466 -22.27 -8.14 -39.09
C LYS A 466 -22.93 -7.79 -37.76
N LYS A 467 -24.15 -8.27 -37.60
CA LYS A 467 -24.93 -8.32 -36.37
C LYS A 467 -24.12 -9.01 -35.25
N LYS A 468 -23.99 -8.37 -34.09
CA LYS A 468 -23.57 -8.96 -32.84
C LYS A 468 -24.79 -9.31 -31.98
N PRO A 469 -24.82 -10.45 -31.30
CA PRO A 469 -25.82 -10.69 -30.26
C PRO A 469 -25.44 -9.94 -28.99
N GLU A 470 -26.46 -9.35 -28.38
CA GLU A 470 -26.40 -8.70 -27.06
C GLU A 470 -26.07 -9.74 -25.98
N GLY A 471 -25.19 -9.36 -25.09
CA GLY A 471 -24.88 -10.06 -23.84
C GLY A 471 -24.46 -9.04 -22.81
N ASP A 472 -25.19 -9.03 -21.73
CA ASP A 472 -25.13 -8.11 -20.59
C ASP A 472 -23.71 -7.92 -20.01
N ASP A 473 -23.32 -6.68 -19.87
CA ASP A 473 -22.15 -6.25 -19.06
C ASP A 473 -22.62 -5.89 -17.66
N GLU A 474 -22.43 -6.79 -16.72
CA GLU A 474 -22.41 -6.45 -15.29
C GLU A 474 -20.99 -6.09 -14.84
N ASP A 475 -20.94 -4.99 -14.10
CA ASP A 475 -19.77 -4.41 -13.45
C ASP A 475 -18.97 -5.43 -12.61
N SER A 476 -17.67 -5.46 -12.79
CA SER A 476 -16.75 -5.95 -11.76
C SER A 476 -15.51 -5.07 -11.69
N GLU A 477 -15.48 -4.32 -10.60
CA GLU A 477 -14.25 -3.74 -10.05
C GLU A 477 -13.30 -4.85 -9.59
N GLY A 478 -12.01 -4.64 -9.86
CA GLY A 478 -11.05 -4.97 -8.85
C GLY A 478 -10.17 -6.17 -9.03
N SER A 479 -8.95 -5.91 -8.77
CA SER A 479 -7.81 -6.71 -8.36
C SER A 479 -6.91 -7.26 -9.46
N GLU A 480 -5.73 -6.68 -9.48
CA GLU A 480 -4.53 -7.26 -10.06
C GLU A 480 -4.22 -8.58 -9.37
N GLU A 481 -4.34 -9.69 -10.08
CA GLU A 481 -3.69 -10.94 -9.75
C GLU A 481 -3.09 -11.55 -11.01
N ASP A 482 -1.80 -11.83 -10.88
CA ASP A 482 -0.99 -12.68 -11.75
C ASP A 482 -1.70 -14.02 -12.02
N GLY A 483 -2.26 -14.15 -13.20
CA GLY A 483 -2.98 -15.33 -13.62
C GLY A 483 -2.81 -15.57 -15.12
N THR A 484 -2.00 -16.55 -15.45
CA THR A 484 -1.92 -17.17 -16.77
C THR A 484 -3.31 -17.49 -17.32
N VAL A 485 -3.85 -16.59 -18.10
CA VAL A 485 -5.10 -16.82 -18.85
C VAL A 485 -4.75 -17.58 -20.12
N THR A 486 -4.96 -18.88 -20.10
CA THR A 486 -5.11 -19.65 -21.34
C THR A 486 -6.43 -19.23 -22.02
N LYS A 487 -6.41 -18.16 -22.80
CA LYS A 487 -7.49 -17.88 -23.74
C LYS A 487 -7.47 -18.97 -24.84
N LYS A 488 -8.60 -19.67 -25.02
CA LYS A 488 -8.88 -20.48 -26.20
C LYS A 488 -8.48 -19.69 -27.45
N VAL A 489 -7.62 -20.29 -28.24
CA VAL A 489 -7.23 -19.79 -29.55
C VAL A 489 -8.48 -19.80 -30.43
N GLU A 490 -9.10 -18.63 -30.63
CA GLU A 490 -10.05 -18.47 -31.73
C GLU A 490 -9.30 -18.65 -33.05
N ASN A 491 -9.89 -19.41 -33.95
CA ASN A 491 -9.37 -19.78 -35.26
C ASN A 491 -8.75 -18.57 -35.96
N ALA A 492 -7.42 -18.55 -36.02
CA ALA A 492 -6.70 -17.56 -36.79
C ALA A 492 -7.01 -17.79 -38.27
N GLN A 493 -7.55 -16.78 -38.95
CA GLN A 493 -7.67 -16.81 -40.41
C GLN A 493 -6.26 -16.97 -40.99
N ALA A 494 -6.07 -18.05 -41.74
CA ALA A 494 -4.86 -18.24 -42.53
C ALA A 494 -4.84 -17.22 -43.67
N ASP A 495 -3.65 -16.68 -43.97
CA ASP A 495 -3.43 -15.82 -45.13
C ASP A 495 -3.61 -16.66 -46.42
N SER A 496 -3.73 -15.99 -47.58
CA SER A 496 -3.93 -16.60 -48.90
C SER A 496 -2.91 -17.71 -49.22
N ASP A 497 -1.75 -17.69 -48.57
CA ASP A 497 -0.66 -18.65 -48.72
C ASP A 497 -0.67 -19.78 -47.66
N GLY A 498 -1.72 -19.88 -46.83
CA GLY A 498 -1.88 -20.92 -45.82
C GLY A 498 -1.08 -20.73 -44.52
N TYR A 499 -0.36 -19.60 -44.35
CA TYR A 499 0.35 -19.29 -43.14
C TYR A 499 -0.55 -18.60 -42.11
N GLN A 500 -0.49 -19.04 -40.88
CA GLN A 500 -1.14 -18.33 -39.77
C GLN A 500 -0.43 -17.01 -39.51
N VAL A 501 -1.15 -15.89 -39.65
CA VAL A 501 -0.62 -14.57 -39.30
C VAL A 501 -0.44 -14.47 -37.79
N PHE A 502 0.80 -14.53 -37.33
CA PHE A 502 1.13 -14.28 -35.94
C PHE A 502 0.92 -12.80 -35.61
N LYS A 503 -0.15 -12.50 -34.88
CA LYS A 503 -0.34 -11.16 -34.30
C LYS A 503 0.55 -11.03 -33.06
N MET A 504 1.66 -10.36 -33.20
CA MET A 504 2.58 -10.08 -32.10
C MET A 504 1.89 -9.18 -31.05
N PRO A 505 1.46 -9.73 -29.90
CA PRO A 505 0.88 -8.90 -28.84
C PRO A 505 1.99 -8.15 -28.12
N TRP A 506 1.83 -6.85 -28.03
CA TRP A 506 2.74 -6.00 -27.26
C TRP A 506 1.97 -4.94 -26.48
N SER A 507 2.54 -4.53 -25.38
CA SER A 507 2.10 -3.38 -24.61
C SER A 507 3.31 -2.57 -24.15
N LEU A 508 3.19 -1.26 -24.24
CA LEU A 508 4.21 -0.31 -23.82
C LEU A 508 3.53 0.78 -23.01
N SER A 509 3.83 0.84 -21.72
CA SER A 509 3.28 1.83 -20.81
C SER A 509 4.33 2.87 -20.46
N PHE A 510 3.97 4.13 -20.61
CA PHE A 510 4.76 5.28 -20.21
C PHE A 510 4.09 5.95 -19.01
N SER A 511 4.89 6.23 -18.01
CA SER A 511 4.50 7.00 -16.84
C SER A 511 5.42 8.21 -16.72
N TYR A 512 4.87 9.40 -16.88
CA TYR A 512 5.60 10.65 -16.69
C TYR A 512 5.08 11.35 -15.44
N SER A 513 5.97 11.77 -14.57
CA SER A 513 5.64 12.58 -13.41
C SER A 513 6.41 13.89 -13.42
N PHE A 514 5.71 14.95 -13.06
CA PHE A 514 6.25 16.29 -12.98
C PHE A 514 5.82 16.93 -11.65
N ASN A 515 6.78 17.43 -10.88
CA ASN A 515 6.52 18.09 -9.62
C ASN A 515 7.24 19.43 -9.55
N ILE A 516 6.56 20.44 -9.06
CA ILE A 516 7.09 21.72 -8.66
C ILE A 516 6.91 21.85 -7.16
N ARG A 517 7.91 22.28 -6.43
CA ARG A 517 7.81 22.56 -5.00
C ARG A 517 8.72 23.72 -4.60
N GLU A 518 8.40 24.39 -3.49
CA GLU A 518 9.28 25.38 -2.88
C GLU A 518 10.63 24.75 -2.50
N ASP A 519 11.71 25.38 -2.92
CA ASP A 519 13.07 24.99 -2.55
C ASP A 519 13.54 25.74 -1.31
N ARG A 520 13.28 25.17 -0.15
CA ARG A 520 13.65 25.76 1.15
C ARG A 520 15.14 25.63 1.49
N THR A 521 15.92 25.00 0.64
CA THR A 521 17.39 24.94 0.78
C THR A 521 18.05 26.20 0.26
N LYS A 522 17.35 26.98 -0.56
CA LYS A 522 17.80 28.26 -1.09
C LYS A 522 17.30 29.44 -0.29
N PRO A 523 18.00 30.58 -0.32
CA PRO A 523 17.55 31.76 0.39
C PRO A 523 16.20 32.28 -0.15
N ILE A 524 15.36 32.74 0.76
CA ILE A 524 14.09 33.37 0.41
C ILE A 524 14.29 34.73 -0.25
N ASN A 525 13.49 35.03 -1.24
CA ASN A 525 13.44 36.38 -1.81
C ASN A 525 12.73 37.30 -0.80
N ARG A 526 13.50 38.22 -0.17
CA ARG A 526 13.02 39.10 0.87
C ARG A 526 11.92 40.07 0.43
N HIS A 527 11.89 40.43 -0.86
CA HIS A 527 10.87 41.36 -1.38
C HIS A 527 9.52 40.66 -1.59
N SER A 528 9.53 39.46 -2.17
CA SER A 528 8.30 38.70 -2.43
C SER A 528 7.90 37.78 -1.29
N MET A 529 8.78 37.50 -0.35
CA MET A 529 8.63 36.50 0.71
C MET A 529 8.28 35.12 0.14
N ARG A 530 8.98 34.73 -0.93
CA ARG A 530 8.82 33.44 -1.63
C ARG A 530 10.16 32.73 -1.75
N TYR A 531 10.14 31.42 -1.56
CA TYR A 531 11.26 30.57 -1.95
C TYR A 531 11.27 30.37 -3.46
N PRO A 532 12.42 30.17 -4.09
CA PRO A 532 12.47 29.72 -5.47
C PRO A 532 11.86 28.31 -5.56
N TYR A 533 11.41 27.94 -6.77
CA TYR A 533 10.84 26.63 -6.99
C TYR A 533 11.91 25.69 -7.54
N THR A 534 11.82 24.42 -7.16
CA THR A 534 12.55 23.32 -7.78
C THR A 534 11.60 22.47 -8.60
N TYR A 535 12.09 21.99 -9.74
CA TYR A 535 11.34 21.19 -10.68
C TYR A 535 11.93 19.79 -10.69
N THR A 536 11.11 18.77 -10.47
CA THR A 536 11.53 17.39 -10.61
C THR A 536 10.63 16.71 -11.62
N HIS A 537 11.21 16.05 -12.59
CA HIS A 537 10.45 15.29 -13.56
C HIS A 537 11.19 14.03 -13.95
N ASN A 538 10.44 12.97 -14.13
CA ASN A 538 10.95 11.68 -14.55
C ASN A 538 9.97 11.00 -15.50
N ILE A 539 10.48 10.12 -16.31
CA ILE A 539 9.71 9.24 -17.17
C ILE A 539 10.11 7.81 -16.90
N ASN A 540 9.12 6.94 -16.74
CA ASN A 540 9.30 5.51 -16.66
C ASN A 540 8.58 4.85 -17.82
N ALA A 541 9.21 3.82 -18.38
CA ALA A 541 8.67 3.02 -19.46
C ALA A 541 8.75 1.54 -19.08
N ASN A 542 7.64 0.84 -19.16
CA ASN A 542 7.61 -0.60 -19.04
C ASN A 542 6.92 -1.20 -20.27
N GLY A 543 7.43 -2.31 -20.73
CA GLY A 543 6.89 -2.96 -21.91
C GLY A 543 6.98 -4.47 -21.83
N ASN A 544 6.03 -5.10 -22.49
CA ASN A 544 5.98 -6.53 -22.69
C ASN A 544 5.66 -6.83 -24.16
N VAL A 545 6.46 -7.68 -24.78
CA VAL A 545 6.33 -8.05 -26.20
C VAL A 545 6.44 -9.56 -26.33
N LYS A 546 5.45 -10.20 -26.92
CA LYS A 546 5.56 -11.59 -27.40
C LYS A 546 6.05 -11.57 -28.84
N ILE A 547 7.34 -11.82 -29.02
CA ILE A 547 7.98 -11.83 -30.33
C ILE A 547 7.51 -13.03 -31.16
N SER A 548 7.22 -14.14 -30.48
CA SER A 548 6.59 -15.35 -31.06
C SER A 548 5.80 -16.07 -29.97
N ASN A 549 5.15 -17.18 -30.33
CA ASN A 549 4.43 -18.02 -29.34
C ASN A 549 5.33 -18.45 -28.17
N ASN A 550 6.62 -18.64 -28.42
CA ASN A 550 7.59 -19.17 -27.48
C ASN A 550 8.57 -18.12 -26.93
N TRP A 551 8.56 -16.89 -27.46
CA TRP A 551 9.44 -15.83 -27.01
C TRP A 551 8.67 -14.69 -26.38
N SER A 552 9.05 -14.30 -25.18
CA SER A 552 8.58 -13.07 -24.54
C SER A 552 9.73 -12.21 -24.07
N LEU A 553 9.57 -10.90 -24.24
CA LEU A 553 10.48 -9.86 -23.80
C LEU A 553 9.71 -8.90 -22.90
N SER A 554 10.20 -8.68 -21.70
CA SER A 554 9.72 -7.62 -20.83
C SER A 554 10.86 -6.68 -20.46
N PHE A 555 10.59 -5.39 -20.38
CA PHE A 555 11.58 -4.42 -19.94
C PHE A 555 10.93 -3.35 -19.07
N ASN A 556 11.74 -2.80 -18.18
CA ASN A 556 11.41 -1.65 -17.35
C ASN A 556 12.63 -0.73 -17.34
N SER A 557 12.41 0.55 -17.66
CA SER A 557 13.45 1.57 -17.71
C SER A 557 12.85 2.92 -17.37
N GLY A 558 13.67 3.87 -17.00
CA GLY A 558 13.24 5.24 -16.79
C GLY A 558 14.38 6.22 -17.01
N TYR A 559 14.04 7.49 -17.01
CA TYR A 559 14.99 8.58 -17.11
C TYR A 559 14.67 9.66 -16.10
N ASP A 560 15.64 10.01 -15.28
CA ASP A 560 15.58 11.14 -14.36
C ASP A 560 16.21 12.37 -15.04
N PHE A 561 15.38 13.35 -15.37
CA PHE A 561 15.83 14.56 -16.06
C PHE A 561 16.65 15.49 -15.16
N GLN A 562 16.50 15.39 -13.82
CA GLN A 562 17.26 16.19 -12.89
C GLN A 562 18.67 15.63 -12.70
N ALA A 563 18.79 14.34 -12.50
CA ALA A 563 20.07 13.64 -12.44
C ALA A 563 20.69 13.48 -13.82
N LYS A 564 19.91 13.61 -14.92
CA LYS A 564 20.31 13.37 -16.32
C LYS A 564 20.82 11.95 -16.53
N GLU A 565 20.24 10.99 -15.83
CA GLU A 565 20.65 9.59 -15.85
C GLU A 565 19.48 8.67 -16.17
N ILE A 566 19.80 7.56 -16.85
CA ILE A 566 18.88 6.45 -17.02
C ILE A 566 18.78 5.73 -15.66
N THR A 567 17.56 5.54 -15.18
CA THR A 567 17.31 4.80 -13.95
C THR A 567 17.66 3.32 -14.11
N GLN A 568 17.58 2.56 -13.03
CA GLN A 568 17.85 1.13 -13.08
C GLN A 568 16.97 0.48 -14.16
N THR A 569 17.60 -0.02 -15.20
CA THR A 569 16.92 -0.68 -16.33
C THR A 569 16.99 -2.18 -16.14
N SER A 570 15.87 -2.86 -16.25
CA SER A 570 15.79 -4.31 -16.26
C SER A 570 15.15 -4.81 -17.55
N CYS A 571 15.70 -5.86 -18.10
CA CYS A 571 15.20 -6.53 -19.29
C CYS A 571 15.19 -8.04 -19.02
N THR A 572 14.07 -8.68 -19.28
CA THR A 572 13.94 -10.13 -19.15
C THR A 572 13.45 -10.72 -20.46
N ILE A 573 14.20 -11.64 -20.98
CA ILE A 573 13.89 -12.42 -22.18
C ILE A 573 13.59 -13.83 -21.72
N SER A 574 12.45 -14.40 -22.09
CA SER A 574 12.15 -15.80 -21.86
C SER A 574 11.79 -16.51 -23.15
N ARG A 575 12.20 -17.77 -23.25
CA ARG A 575 11.90 -18.65 -24.36
C ARG A 575 11.52 -20.03 -23.87
N ASP A 576 10.39 -20.48 -24.33
CA ASP A 576 10.00 -21.88 -24.18
C ASP A 576 10.64 -22.71 -25.30
N LEU A 577 11.51 -23.65 -24.90
CA LEU A 577 12.22 -24.58 -25.77
C LEU A 577 11.57 -25.97 -25.76
N HIS A 578 10.27 -26.05 -25.42
CA HIS A 578 9.49 -27.27 -25.32
C HIS A 578 9.84 -28.11 -24.07
N CYS A 579 11.03 -28.68 -24.03
CA CYS A 579 11.51 -29.46 -22.87
C CYS A 579 12.30 -28.60 -21.86
N PHE A 580 12.76 -27.44 -22.28
CA PHE A 580 13.54 -26.52 -21.47
C PHE A 580 12.94 -25.11 -21.52
N ASN A 581 13.18 -24.35 -20.48
CA ASN A 581 12.86 -22.93 -20.43
C ASN A 581 14.17 -22.14 -20.33
N LEU A 582 14.38 -21.20 -21.26
CA LEU A 582 15.44 -20.22 -21.22
C LEU A 582 14.90 -18.93 -20.61
N SER A 583 15.55 -18.43 -19.59
CA SER A 583 15.28 -17.11 -19.02
C SER A 583 16.59 -16.33 -18.91
N ALA A 584 16.63 -15.15 -19.52
CA ALA A 584 17.76 -14.24 -19.43
C ALA A 584 17.29 -12.90 -18.85
N SER A 585 17.80 -12.55 -17.69
CA SER A 585 17.56 -11.25 -17.06
C SER A 585 18.83 -10.42 -17.08
N LEU A 586 18.74 -9.20 -17.59
CA LEU A 586 19.86 -8.27 -17.69
C LEU A 586 19.46 -6.88 -17.23
N SER A 587 20.40 -6.20 -16.63
CA SER A 587 20.32 -4.81 -16.23
C SER A 587 21.52 -4.05 -16.79
N PRO A 588 21.41 -3.51 -18.02
CA PRO A 588 22.52 -2.87 -18.70
C PRO A 588 22.82 -1.45 -18.21
N PHE A 589 21.80 -0.75 -17.67
CA PHE A 589 21.88 0.64 -17.23
C PHE A 589 21.45 0.78 -15.79
N GLY A 590 21.96 1.80 -15.11
CA GLY A 590 21.70 2.11 -13.71
C GLY A 590 22.88 1.81 -12.80
N ARG A 591 22.66 1.96 -11.50
CA ARG A 591 23.69 1.82 -10.47
C ARG A 591 24.24 0.39 -10.35
N TRP A 592 23.40 -0.61 -10.63
CA TRP A 592 23.72 -2.03 -10.53
C TRP A 592 23.57 -2.68 -11.91
N ARG A 593 24.68 -3.10 -12.50
CA ARG A 593 24.69 -3.80 -13.79
C ARG A 593 24.89 -5.27 -13.54
N TYR A 594 24.01 -6.09 -14.09
CA TYR A 594 24.11 -7.55 -13.96
C TYR A 594 23.46 -8.25 -15.15
N TYR A 595 23.82 -9.51 -15.33
CA TYR A 595 23.07 -10.44 -16.17
C TYR A 595 22.94 -11.77 -15.44
N ASN A 596 21.87 -12.47 -15.73
CA ASN A 596 21.61 -13.84 -15.28
C ASN A 596 20.93 -14.58 -16.42
N VAL A 597 21.54 -15.65 -16.90
CA VAL A 597 20.99 -16.54 -17.93
C VAL A 597 20.77 -17.91 -17.31
N THR A 598 19.57 -18.41 -17.38
CA THR A 598 19.19 -19.72 -16.84
C THR A 598 18.50 -20.53 -17.92
N ILE A 599 18.97 -21.74 -18.14
CA ILE A 599 18.29 -22.77 -18.94
C ILE A 599 17.92 -23.90 -17.99
N ARG A 600 16.65 -24.24 -17.90
CA ARG A 600 16.14 -25.24 -16.96
C ARG A 600 15.18 -26.19 -17.66
N ALA A 601 15.20 -27.48 -17.28
CA ALA A 601 14.25 -28.45 -17.75
C ALA A 601 12.83 -28.17 -17.23
N ASN A 602 11.82 -28.33 -18.08
CA ASN A 602 10.40 -28.10 -17.74
C ASN A 602 9.80 -29.24 -16.91
N ALA A 603 10.36 -30.45 -17.02
CA ALA A 603 9.89 -31.62 -16.27
C ALA A 603 10.17 -31.43 -14.76
N SER A 604 9.15 -31.65 -13.92
CA SER A 604 9.26 -31.48 -12.45
C SER A 604 10.34 -32.36 -11.83
N ILE A 605 10.57 -33.56 -12.36
CA ILE A 605 11.60 -34.52 -11.92
C ILE A 605 13.02 -34.00 -12.28
N LEU A 606 13.16 -33.23 -13.36
CA LEU A 606 14.44 -32.76 -13.88
C LEU A 606 14.70 -31.29 -13.61
N GLN A 607 14.00 -30.66 -12.67
CA GLN A 607 14.15 -29.23 -12.36
C GLN A 607 15.56 -28.84 -11.87
N ASP A 608 16.31 -29.79 -11.34
CA ASP A 608 17.72 -29.57 -10.94
C ASP A 608 18.68 -29.60 -12.14
N LEU A 609 18.23 -30.10 -13.29
CA LEU A 609 18.97 -29.99 -14.55
C LEU A 609 18.83 -28.57 -15.08
N LYS A 610 19.73 -27.72 -14.62
CA LYS A 610 19.79 -26.32 -15.01
C LYS A 610 21.22 -25.90 -15.31
N TYR A 611 21.35 -25.07 -16.32
CA TYR A 611 22.56 -24.27 -16.55
C TYR A 611 22.26 -22.83 -16.12
N GLU A 612 23.08 -22.26 -15.27
CA GLU A 612 22.92 -20.89 -14.78
C GLU A 612 24.26 -20.15 -14.90
N GLN A 613 24.25 -19.06 -15.64
CA GLN A 613 25.37 -18.14 -15.75
C GLN A 613 24.97 -16.75 -15.34
N ARG A 614 25.67 -16.16 -14.39
CA ARG A 614 25.39 -14.81 -13.88
C ARG A 614 26.67 -13.98 -13.84
N SER A 615 26.50 -12.66 -13.92
CA SER A 615 27.62 -11.74 -13.68
C SER A 615 28.08 -11.87 -12.23
N GLN A 616 29.35 -11.93 -12.02
CA GLN A 616 29.91 -11.73 -10.69
C GLN A 616 29.72 -10.27 -10.30
N THR A 617 28.85 -10.01 -9.33
CA THR A 617 28.87 -8.74 -8.65
C THR A 617 30.20 -8.68 -7.89
N GLN A 618 31.03 -7.70 -8.14
CA GLN A 618 32.21 -7.45 -7.31
C GLN A 618 31.72 -7.10 -5.90
N SER A 619 31.46 -8.12 -5.09
CA SER A 619 31.55 -7.96 -3.66
C SER A 619 33.03 -8.00 -3.35
N ASN A 620 33.56 -6.98 -2.71
CA ASN A 620 34.84 -7.05 -2.02
C ASN A 620 34.67 -8.10 -0.89
N ILE A 621 34.69 -9.37 -1.27
CA ILE A 621 34.86 -10.47 -0.34
C ILE A 621 36.35 -10.46 -0.05
N GLN A 622 36.73 -9.79 1.02
CA GLN A 622 38.03 -9.98 1.60
C GLN A 622 38.07 -11.42 2.10
N TRP A 623 38.79 -12.25 1.40
CA TRP A 623 39.18 -13.56 1.86
C TRP A 623 40.27 -13.35 2.92
N TYR A 624 39.91 -13.45 4.20
CA TYR A 624 40.86 -13.49 5.29
C TYR A 624 41.17 -14.95 5.65
#